data_1f9a404df66add6618dd0f73a1e85597
#
_entry.id   1f9a404df66add6618dd0f73a1e85597
#
_cell.length_a   1.000
_cell.length_b   1.000
_cell.length_c   1.000
_cell.angle_alpha   90.00
_cell.angle_beta   90.00
_cell.angle_gamma   90.00
#
_symmetry.space_group_name_H-M   'P 1'
#
loop_
_entity.id
_entity.type
_entity.pdbx_description
1 polymer ?
#
loop_
_entity_poly.entity_id
_entity_poly.type
_entity_poly.pdbx_seq_one_letter_code
_entity_poly.pdbx_strand_id
1 'polypeptide(L)'
;MDGLSFLRPTIDEAFIKLEGFKNYNLQSYCEKIKQTVLKWTGIPISIGIAPTKALAKVANRIAKEFPEKTNGIYLIDSSNKKERALKWLKIKDVWGIGFKHTKRLRNIKINTAYDFINLEDNWVRKNMSVVGIRLKKELEGKSVLDLEEIRSPKKAIATTRSF
;
A
#
# COMPACT_ATOMS: atom_id res chain seq x y z
N MET A 1 4.22 19.27 -18.29
CA MET A 1 3.52 19.38 -16.99
C MET A 1 3.45 17.99 -16.43
N ASP A 2 4.25 17.72 -15.39
CA ASP A 2 4.30 16.40 -14.77
C ASP A 2 3.01 16.23 -13.96
N GLY A 3 2.14 15.31 -14.41
CA GLY A 3 0.85 15.06 -13.79
C GLY A 3 0.98 14.33 -12.48
N LEU A 4 0.99 15.05 -11.35
CA LEU A 4 0.87 14.47 -10.02
C LEU A 4 -0.60 14.24 -9.72
N SER A 5 -1.05 12.98 -9.84
CA SER A 5 -2.37 12.57 -9.34
C SER A 5 -2.28 12.18 -7.88
N PHE A 6 -3.25 12.63 -7.09
CA PHE A 6 -3.24 12.52 -5.64
C PHE A 6 -4.53 11.88 -5.11
N LEU A 7 -4.41 10.86 -4.24
CA LEU A 7 -5.52 10.24 -3.54
C LEU A 7 -5.28 10.22 -2.03
N ARG A 8 -6.23 10.73 -1.25
CA ARG A 8 -6.28 10.63 0.22
C ARG A 8 -7.18 9.47 0.65
N PRO A 9 -6.68 8.29 0.97
CA PRO A 9 -7.51 7.19 1.49
C PRO A 9 -7.95 7.43 2.94
N THR A 10 -7.10 8.06 3.76
CA THR A 10 -7.35 8.40 5.17
C THR A 10 -6.87 9.81 5.50
N ILE A 11 -7.06 10.25 6.75
CA ILE A 11 -6.63 11.60 7.21
C ILE A 11 -5.11 11.72 7.21
N ASP A 12 -4.41 10.62 7.51
CA ASP A 12 -2.97 10.54 7.78
C ASP A 12 -2.16 9.91 6.65
N GLU A 13 -2.80 9.50 5.55
CA GLU A 13 -2.14 8.83 4.43
C GLU A 13 -2.57 9.40 3.08
N ALA A 14 -1.63 9.42 2.14
CA ALA A 14 -1.87 9.83 0.77
C ALA A 14 -1.12 8.92 -0.21
N PHE A 15 -1.72 8.68 -1.38
CA PHE A 15 -1.03 8.12 -2.53
C PHE A 15 -0.76 9.22 -3.55
N ILE A 16 0.46 9.23 -4.08
CA ILE A 16 0.88 10.13 -5.14
C ILE A 16 1.32 9.26 -6.32
N LYS A 17 0.80 9.53 -7.50
CA LYS A 17 1.23 8.89 -8.74
C LYS A 17 2.37 9.70 -9.35
N LEU A 18 3.50 9.05 -9.57
CA LEU A 18 4.69 9.64 -10.17
C LEU A 18 4.75 9.23 -11.66
N GLU A 19 4.01 9.93 -12.52
CA GLU A 19 4.07 9.77 -13.96
C GLU A 19 5.14 10.71 -14.56
N GLY A 20 5.88 10.24 -15.57
CA GLY A 20 6.94 11.06 -16.20
C GLY A 20 8.30 11.03 -15.48
N PHE A 21 8.38 10.42 -14.30
CA PHE A 21 9.59 10.43 -13.47
C PHE A 21 10.65 9.36 -13.82
N LYS A 22 10.64 8.82 -15.05
CA LYS A 22 11.56 7.75 -15.47
C LYS A 22 13.05 8.12 -15.34
N ASN A 23 13.39 9.39 -15.48
CA ASN A 23 14.76 9.90 -15.44
C ASN A 23 15.14 10.49 -14.07
N TYR A 24 14.24 10.43 -13.08
CA TYR A 24 14.49 10.98 -11.76
C TYR A 24 14.99 9.89 -10.82
N ASN A 25 15.93 10.25 -9.94
CA ASN A 25 16.24 9.43 -8.79
C ASN A 25 15.10 9.57 -7.77
N LEU A 26 14.19 8.59 -7.75
CA LEU A 26 13.01 8.62 -6.89
C LEU A 26 13.37 8.66 -5.40
N GLN A 27 14.47 8.03 -5.01
CA GLN A 27 14.95 8.07 -3.62
C GLN A 27 15.26 9.52 -3.19
N SER A 28 16.12 10.20 -3.95
CA SER A 28 16.49 11.60 -3.67
C SER A 28 15.30 12.56 -3.78
N TYR A 29 14.37 12.30 -4.70
CA TYR A 29 13.15 13.10 -4.83
C TYR A 29 12.27 12.97 -3.59
N CYS A 30 12.06 11.75 -3.10
CA CYS A 30 11.27 11.49 -1.90
C CYS A 30 11.93 12.00 -0.62
N GLU A 31 13.27 12.04 -0.56
CA GLU A 31 14.00 12.69 0.52
C GLU A 31 13.69 14.18 0.60
N LYS A 32 13.66 14.87 -0.54
CA LYS A 32 13.25 16.30 -0.62
C LYS A 32 11.80 16.49 -0.15
N ILE A 33 10.89 15.62 -0.58
CA ILE A 33 9.48 15.66 -0.12
C ILE A 33 9.43 15.52 1.40
N LYS A 34 10.09 14.50 1.95
CA LYS A 34 10.13 14.23 3.39
C LYS A 34 10.65 15.43 4.19
N GLN A 35 11.77 16.01 3.77
CA GLN A 35 12.37 17.19 4.39
C GLN A 35 11.45 18.42 4.29
N THR A 36 10.83 18.62 3.15
CA THR A 36 9.91 19.75 2.93
C THR A 36 8.68 19.65 3.82
N VAL A 37 8.06 18.46 3.92
CA VAL A 37 6.91 18.24 4.79
C VAL A 37 7.29 18.46 6.24
N LEU A 38 8.42 17.90 6.69
CA LEU A 38 8.88 18.11 8.06
C LEU A 38 9.12 19.59 8.37
N LYS A 39 9.78 20.32 7.44
CA LYS A 39 10.06 21.76 7.59
C LYS A 39 8.78 22.59 7.69
N TRP A 40 7.75 22.28 6.90
CA TRP A 40 6.54 23.08 6.83
C TRP A 40 5.51 22.73 7.92
N THR A 41 5.46 21.47 8.34
CA THR A 41 4.41 20.99 9.24
C THR A 41 4.93 20.55 10.61
N GLY A 42 6.23 20.37 10.77
CA GLY A 42 6.81 19.74 11.96
C GLY A 42 6.52 18.24 12.09
N ILE A 43 5.80 17.63 11.12
CA ILE A 43 5.36 16.24 11.20
C ILE A 43 6.30 15.35 10.39
N PRO A 44 6.97 14.37 11.03
CA PRO A 44 7.77 13.39 10.30
C PRO A 44 6.89 12.43 9.52
N ILE A 45 7.25 12.17 8.27
CA ILE A 45 6.56 11.20 7.41
C ILE A 45 7.47 10.06 6.98
N SER A 46 6.87 8.93 6.60
CA SER A 46 7.56 7.84 5.92
C SER A 46 6.96 7.64 4.52
N ILE A 47 7.81 7.25 3.57
CA ILE A 47 7.43 7.13 2.16
C ILE A 47 7.73 5.72 1.67
N GLY A 48 6.73 5.06 1.11
CA GLY A 48 6.88 3.79 0.40
C GLY A 48 6.66 3.98 -1.09
N ILE A 49 7.60 3.52 -1.92
CA ILE A 49 7.55 3.65 -3.37
C ILE A 49 7.45 2.26 -3.99
N ALA A 50 6.46 2.06 -4.85
CA ALA A 50 6.26 0.76 -5.52
C ALA A 50 5.35 0.92 -6.75
N PRO A 51 5.30 -0.09 -7.65
CA PRO A 51 4.46 -0.04 -8.85
C PRO A 51 2.95 -0.01 -8.60
N THR A 52 2.50 -0.46 -7.42
CA THR A 52 1.07 -0.57 -7.08
C THR A 52 0.79 0.01 -5.69
N LYS A 53 -0.46 0.35 -5.41
CA LYS A 53 -0.88 0.89 -4.11
C LYS A 53 -0.62 -0.09 -2.97
N ALA A 54 -0.97 -1.37 -3.16
CA ALA A 54 -0.75 -2.37 -2.11
C ALA A 54 0.75 -2.55 -1.81
N LEU A 55 1.60 -2.61 -2.84
CA LEU A 55 3.05 -2.69 -2.64
C LEU A 55 3.63 -1.40 -2.04
N ALA A 56 3.10 -0.22 -2.40
CA ALA A 56 3.51 1.04 -1.78
C ALA A 56 3.21 1.07 -0.27
N LYS A 57 2.06 0.50 0.15
CA LYS A 57 1.74 0.31 1.58
C LYS A 57 2.71 -0.66 2.26
N VAL A 58 3.09 -1.75 1.60
CA VAL A 58 4.13 -2.67 2.10
C VAL A 58 5.45 -1.93 2.27
N ALA A 59 5.88 -1.19 1.25
CA ALA A 59 7.10 -0.39 1.29
C ALA A 59 7.08 0.66 2.41
N ASN A 60 5.97 1.38 2.57
CA ASN A 60 5.80 2.36 3.64
C ASN A 60 5.89 1.71 5.04
N ARG A 61 5.31 0.52 5.21
CA ARG A 61 5.42 -0.21 6.48
C ARG A 61 6.87 -0.60 6.79
N ILE A 62 7.63 -1.06 5.79
CA ILE A 62 9.06 -1.34 5.96
C ILE A 62 9.83 -0.06 6.33
N ALA A 63 9.52 1.06 5.66
CA ALA A 63 10.14 2.35 5.96
C ALA A 63 9.88 2.81 7.40
N LYS A 64 8.67 2.56 7.93
CA LYS A 64 8.29 2.86 9.32
C LYS A 64 8.94 1.92 10.35
N GLU A 65 9.03 0.63 10.03
CA GLU A 65 9.57 -0.39 10.94
C GLU A 65 11.10 -0.33 11.06
N PHE A 66 11.78 0.08 9.99
CA PHE A 66 13.23 0.13 9.92
C PHE A 66 13.76 1.54 9.57
N PRO A 67 13.42 2.59 10.35
CA PRO A 67 13.76 3.97 10.00
C PRO A 67 15.27 4.22 9.90
N GLU A 68 16.07 3.57 10.75
CA GLU A 68 17.53 3.71 10.74
C GLU A 68 18.17 3.15 9.47
N LYS A 69 17.59 2.07 8.88
CA LYS A 69 18.12 1.42 7.68
C LYS A 69 17.60 2.06 6.40
N THR A 70 16.44 2.67 6.44
CA THR A 70 15.71 3.17 5.27
C THR A 70 15.66 4.69 5.20
N ASN A 71 16.12 5.37 6.26
CA ASN A 71 15.88 6.81 6.43
C ASN A 71 14.38 7.18 6.26
N GLY A 72 13.48 6.23 6.61
CA GLY A 72 12.03 6.40 6.47
C GLY A 72 11.52 6.39 5.01
N ILE A 73 12.33 5.92 4.04
CA ILE A 73 11.96 5.78 2.63
C ILE A 73 12.35 4.39 2.15
N TYR A 74 11.40 3.66 1.55
CA TYR A 74 11.67 2.35 0.99
C TYR A 74 11.11 2.19 -0.41
N LEU A 75 11.96 1.73 -1.35
CA LEU A 75 11.61 1.54 -2.75
C LEU A 75 11.60 0.06 -3.10
N ILE A 76 10.46 -0.43 -3.59
CA ILE A 76 10.31 -1.76 -4.20
C ILE A 76 10.39 -1.60 -5.72
N ASP A 77 11.59 -1.69 -6.27
CA ASP A 77 11.93 -1.49 -7.69
C ASP A 77 12.30 -2.78 -8.43
N SER A 78 12.41 -3.89 -7.72
CA SER A 78 12.83 -5.17 -8.28
C SER A 78 12.03 -6.35 -7.74
N SER A 79 12.01 -7.44 -8.50
CA SER A 79 11.34 -8.68 -8.10
C SER A 79 11.91 -9.26 -6.80
N ASN A 80 13.23 -9.14 -6.60
CA ASN A 80 13.89 -9.61 -5.37
C ASN A 80 13.43 -8.80 -4.15
N LYS A 81 13.43 -7.46 -4.23
CA LYS A 81 12.92 -6.60 -3.15
C LYS A 81 11.45 -6.87 -2.86
N LYS A 82 10.62 -7.05 -3.90
CA LYS A 82 9.21 -7.41 -3.76
C LYS A 82 9.04 -8.72 -3.00
N GLU A 83 9.72 -9.78 -3.42
CA GLU A 83 9.63 -11.09 -2.79
C GLU A 83 10.05 -11.04 -1.31
N ARG A 84 11.19 -10.41 -1.00
CA ARG A 84 11.66 -10.22 0.38
C ARG A 84 10.65 -9.44 1.22
N ALA A 85 10.09 -8.37 0.70
CA ALA A 85 9.09 -7.55 1.37
C ALA A 85 7.81 -8.35 1.66
N LEU A 86 7.32 -9.15 0.71
CA LEU A 86 6.13 -9.97 0.87
C LEU A 86 6.34 -11.15 1.83
N LYS A 87 7.53 -11.77 1.84
CA LYS A 87 7.90 -12.80 2.82
C LYS A 87 8.00 -12.26 4.23
N TRP A 88 8.47 -11.03 4.38
CA TRP A 88 8.56 -10.35 5.67
C TRP A 88 7.19 -9.95 6.22
N LEU A 89 6.26 -9.47 5.35
CA LEU A 89 4.98 -8.93 5.77
C LEU A 89 4.03 -10.05 6.23
N LYS A 90 3.62 -10.01 7.50
CA LYS A 90 2.63 -10.92 8.05
C LYS A 90 1.26 -10.67 7.44
N ILE A 91 0.51 -11.73 7.19
CA ILE A 91 -0.81 -11.66 6.54
C ILE A 91 -1.81 -10.72 7.25
N LYS A 92 -1.76 -10.65 8.57
CA LYS A 92 -2.62 -9.76 9.38
C LYS A 92 -2.36 -8.27 9.12
N ASP A 93 -1.19 -7.95 8.60
CA ASP A 93 -0.68 -6.60 8.40
C ASP A 93 -0.82 -6.13 6.94
N VAL A 94 -1.36 -7.01 6.09
CA VAL A 94 -1.64 -6.67 4.68
C VAL A 94 -2.83 -5.73 4.61
N TRP A 95 -2.66 -4.60 3.93
CA TRP A 95 -3.73 -3.65 3.69
C TRP A 95 -4.93 -4.32 3.02
N GLY A 96 -6.13 -4.12 3.59
CA GLY A 96 -7.36 -4.76 3.09
C GLY A 96 -7.64 -6.17 3.64
N ILE A 97 -6.74 -6.76 4.42
CA ILE A 97 -6.98 -8.04 5.12
C ILE A 97 -7.35 -7.77 6.59
N GLY A 98 -8.66 -7.79 6.88
CA GLY A 98 -9.18 -7.63 8.24
C GLY A 98 -9.11 -8.93 9.07
N PHE A 99 -9.53 -8.82 10.32
CA PHE A 99 -9.47 -9.92 11.31
C PHE A 99 -10.10 -11.24 10.81
N LYS A 100 -11.30 -11.18 10.19
CA LYS A 100 -12.01 -12.39 9.71
C LYS A 100 -11.20 -13.10 8.61
N HIS A 101 -10.64 -12.36 7.66
CA HIS A 101 -9.82 -12.92 6.59
C HIS A 101 -8.50 -13.44 7.14
N THR A 102 -7.86 -12.73 8.07
CA THR A 102 -6.63 -13.18 8.74
C THR A 102 -6.84 -14.53 9.42
N LYS A 103 -7.93 -14.70 10.20
CA LYS A 103 -8.23 -15.96 10.86
C LYS A 103 -8.41 -17.11 9.85
N ARG A 104 -9.19 -16.88 8.78
CA ARG A 104 -9.42 -17.86 7.70
C ARG A 104 -8.13 -18.29 7.01
N LEU A 105 -7.28 -17.32 6.64
CA LEU A 105 -6.02 -17.57 5.95
C LEU A 105 -5.04 -18.34 6.84
N ARG A 106 -4.94 -17.99 8.12
CA ARG A 106 -4.08 -18.72 9.07
C ARG A 106 -4.52 -20.16 9.30
N ASN A 107 -5.81 -20.43 9.28
CA ASN A 107 -6.33 -21.81 9.42
C ASN A 107 -5.85 -22.71 8.27
N ILE A 108 -5.53 -22.16 7.11
CA ILE A 108 -4.93 -22.89 5.96
C ILE A 108 -3.41 -22.63 5.84
N LYS A 109 -2.76 -22.24 6.94
CA LYS A 109 -1.30 -22.00 7.05
C LYS A 109 -0.75 -20.87 6.16
N ILE A 110 -1.58 -19.94 5.73
CA ILE A 110 -1.15 -18.70 5.04
C ILE A 110 -0.81 -17.66 6.09
N ASN A 111 0.49 -17.38 6.27
CA ASN A 111 1.00 -16.52 7.34
C ASN A 111 1.60 -15.21 6.83
N THR A 112 2.02 -15.14 5.58
CA THR A 112 2.68 -14.00 4.96
C THR A 112 1.93 -13.49 3.72
N ALA A 113 2.23 -12.28 3.30
CA ALA A 113 1.74 -11.75 2.03
C ALA A 113 2.25 -12.57 0.82
N TYR A 114 3.44 -13.17 0.94
CA TYR A 114 4.00 -14.07 -0.07
C TYR A 114 3.18 -15.34 -0.20
N ASP A 115 2.80 -15.98 0.91
CA ASP A 115 1.92 -17.16 0.88
C ASP A 115 0.58 -16.82 0.22
N PHE A 116 0.04 -15.62 0.50
CA PHE A 116 -1.24 -15.18 -0.05
C PHE A 116 -1.22 -15.02 -1.58
N ILE A 117 -0.17 -14.44 -2.16
CA ILE A 117 -0.09 -14.29 -3.61
C ILE A 117 0.07 -15.61 -4.35
N ASN A 118 0.53 -16.68 -3.66
CA ASN A 118 0.65 -18.03 -4.22
C ASN A 118 -0.64 -18.87 -4.09
N LEU A 119 -1.71 -18.35 -3.49
CA LEU A 119 -3.00 -19.03 -3.47
C LEU A 119 -3.63 -19.07 -4.87
N GLU A 120 -4.40 -20.13 -5.13
CA GLU A 120 -5.20 -20.21 -6.35
C GLU A 120 -6.28 -19.12 -6.41
N ASP A 121 -6.46 -18.52 -7.59
CA ASP A 121 -7.43 -17.44 -7.81
C ASP A 121 -8.87 -17.88 -7.49
N ASN A 122 -9.23 -19.13 -7.79
CA ASN A 122 -10.54 -19.68 -7.47
C ASN A 122 -10.79 -19.71 -5.97
N TRP A 123 -9.79 -20.10 -5.17
CA TRP A 123 -9.92 -20.08 -3.72
C TRP A 123 -10.09 -18.65 -3.19
N VAL A 124 -9.26 -17.73 -3.67
CA VAL A 124 -9.32 -16.30 -3.27
C VAL A 124 -10.67 -15.70 -3.64
N ARG A 125 -11.15 -15.94 -4.85
CA ARG A 125 -12.46 -15.45 -5.33
C ARG A 125 -13.62 -15.97 -4.45
N LYS A 126 -13.62 -17.26 -4.15
CA LYS A 126 -14.67 -17.89 -3.32
C LYS A 126 -14.69 -17.37 -1.89
N ASN A 127 -13.52 -17.11 -1.30
CA ASN A 127 -13.40 -16.79 0.13
C ASN A 127 -13.24 -15.29 0.43
N MET A 128 -12.80 -14.48 -0.54
CA MET A 128 -12.52 -13.06 -0.37
C MET A 128 -13.11 -12.17 -1.48
N SER A 129 -13.92 -12.76 -2.38
CA SER A 129 -14.57 -12.10 -3.51
C SER A 129 -13.58 -11.50 -4.54
N VAL A 130 -14.09 -10.65 -5.44
CA VAL A 130 -13.29 -9.89 -6.40
C VAL A 130 -12.31 -8.94 -5.73
N VAL A 131 -12.61 -8.48 -4.52
CA VAL A 131 -11.72 -7.58 -3.75
C VAL A 131 -10.43 -8.30 -3.37
N GLY A 132 -10.52 -9.58 -2.95
CA GLY A 132 -9.33 -10.41 -2.69
C GLY A 132 -8.47 -10.63 -3.93
N ILE A 133 -9.11 -10.87 -5.08
CA ILE A 133 -8.38 -11.01 -6.37
C ILE A 133 -7.67 -9.72 -6.77
N ARG A 134 -8.32 -8.56 -6.60
CA ARG A 134 -7.69 -7.26 -6.87
C ARG A 134 -6.48 -7.03 -5.96
N LEU A 135 -6.63 -7.31 -4.66
CA LEU A 135 -5.54 -7.21 -3.71
C LEU A 135 -4.36 -8.13 -4.06
N LYS A 136 -4.64 -9.39 -4.44
CA LYS A 136 -3.62 -10.33 -4.89
C LYS A 136 -2.84 -9.79 -6.09
N LYS A 137 -3.54 -9.30 -7.13
CA LYS A 137 -2.91 -8.70 -8.31
C LYS A 137 -2.05 -7.48 -7.96
N GLU A 138 -2.54 -6.62 -7.10
CA GLU A 138 -1.78 -5.47 -6.60
C GLU A 138 -0.48 -5.89 -5.90
N LEU A 139 -0.51 -6.92 -5.06
CA LEU A 139 0.70 -7.46 -4.41
C LEU A 139 1.64 -8.19 -5.39
N GLU A 140 1.10 -8.77 -6.47
CA GLU A 140 1.91 -9.30 -7.57
C GLU A 140 2.63 -8.21 -8.37
N GLY A 141 2.19 -6.95 -8.25
CA GLY A 141 2.72 -5.80 -8.98
C GLY A 141 1.91 -5.40 -10.21
N LYS A 142 0.68 -5.92 -10.34
CA LYS A 142 -0.26 -5.56 -11.40
C LYS A 142 -1.24 -4.52 -10.87
N SER A 143 -1.13 -3.27 -11.31
CA SER A 143 -2.03 -2.19 -10.90
C SER A 143 -3.44 -2.44 -11.43
N VAL A 144 -4.39 -2.59 -10.50
CA VAL A 144 -5.83 -2.80 -10.78
C VAL A 144 -6.72 -1.87 -9.95
N LEU A 145 -6.11 -1.04 -9.12
CA LEU A 145 -6.78 -0.02 -8.31
C LEU A 145 -6.36 1.35 -8.82
N ASP A 146 -7.20 1.97 -9.65
CA ASP A 146 -6.92 3.31 -10.16
C ASP A 146 -6.94 4.37 -9.05
N LEU A 147 -6.18 5.45 -9.26
CA LEU A 147 -6.35 6.67 -8.48
C LEU A 147 -7.62 7.36 -8.97
N GLU A 148 -8.69 7.32 -8.16
CA GLU A 148 -9.88 8.11 -8.44
C GLU A 148 -9.56 9.59 -8.21
N GLU A 149 -9.52 10.36 -9.28
CA GLU A 149 -9.26 11.81 -9.22
C GLU A 149 -10.47 12.58 -8.69
N ILE A 150 -11.67 12.05 -8.89
CA ILE A 150 -12.93 12.66 -8.46
C ILE A 150 -13.63 11.71 -7.48
N ARG A 151 -13.87 12.19 -6.28
CA ARG A 151 -14.71 11.45 -5.31
C ARG A 151 -16.14 11.43 -5.82
N SER A 152 -16.72 10.24 -5.93
CA SER A 152 -18.17 10.11 -6.14
C SER A 152 -18.92 10.91 -5.06
N PRO A 153 -20.03 11.60 -5.43
CA PRO A 153 -20.84 12.31 -4.45
C PRO A 153 -21.28 11.37 -3.32
N LYS A 154 -21.25 11.86 -2.09
CA LYS A 154 -21.71 11.06 -0.95
C LYS A 154 -23.15 10.67 -1.14
N LYS A 155 -23.46 9.37 -1.16
CA LYS A 155 -24.83 8.84 -1.35
C LYS A 155 -25.69 9.00 -0.08
N ALA A 156 -25.07 9.10 1.10
CA ALA A 156 -25.76 9.32 2.37
C ALA A 156 -24.82 9.92 3.40
N ILE A 157 -25.38 10.65 4.36
CA ILE A 157 -24.72 11.10 5.60
C ILE A 157 -25.57 10.53 6.73
N ALA A 158 -24.98 9.69 7.58
CA ALA A 158 -25.64 9.12 8.75
C ALA A 158 -24.94 9.61 10.01
N THR A 159 -25.75 10.07 11.01
CA THR A 159 -25.30 10.30 12.39
C THR A 159 -25.92 9.22 13.25
N THR A 160 -25.10 8.50 14.01
CA THR A 160 -25.54 7.52 15.00
C THR A 160 -25.28 8.05 16.40
N ARG A 161 -26.30 7.95 17.28
CA ARG A 161 -26.13 8.12 18.73
C ARG A 161 -26.17 6.75 19.37
N SER A 162 -25.19 6.43 20.20
CA SER A 162 -25.30 5.31 21.15
C SER A 162 -26.03 5.80 22.40
N PHE A 163 -27.04 5.09 22.83
CA PHE A 163 -27.76 5.32 24.09
C PHE A 163 -27.14 4.43 25.17
#